data_ee4c94edb7823e862b7c3b9041768bcd
#
_entry.id   ee4c94edb7823e862b7c3b9041768bcd
#
_cell.length_a   1.000
_cell.length_b   1.000
_cell.length_c   1.000
_cell.angle_alpha   90.00
_cell.angle_beta   90.00
_cell.angle_gamma   90.00
#
_symmetry.space_group_name_H-M   'P 1'
#
loop_
_entity.id
_entity.type
_entity.pdbx_description
1 polymer ?
#
loop_
_entity_poly.entity_id
_entity_poly.type
_entity_poly.pdbx_seq_one_letter_code
_entity_poly.pdbx_strand_id
1 'polypeptide(L)'
;MKKNLCIVVLAGALLSLSACAQKGPVLLEGVKYQVPEGTVTGTANVVVGVSPFKDERGKTTSILGKRTISNSVENDLVVQGTVADLVTAGLKDALKARGVTVKDAPVWDLSAETIKADGMNILIGGEIKTLWVDVVSQPLNVKTSAAVQLRVFAADGAEKKIFRTLVLNSKMERQDVAFSFDTTADALSEALSSALNQLLKDDEFKKKIQ
;
A
#
# COMPACT_ATOMS: atom_id res chain seq x y z
N MET A 1 40.46 7.07 -69.80
CA MET A 1 40.59 6.71 -68.38
C MET A 1 39.46 7.40 -67.63
N LYS A 2 38.37 6.65 -67.31
CA LYS A 2 37.19 7.20 -66.57
C LYS A 2 37.30 6.78 -65.12
N LYS A 3 37.42 7.78 -64.22
CA LYS A 3 37.38 7.55 -62.79
C LYS A 3 35.92 7.49 -62.35
N ASN A 4 35.46 6.32 -61.96
CA ASN A 4 34.18 6.14 -61.33
C ASN A 4 34.28 6.55 -59.85
N LEU A 5 33.68 7.65 -59.54
CA LEU A 5 33.50 8.10 -58.14
C LEU A 5 32.30 7.40 -57.56
N CYS A 6 32.51 6.34 -56.75
CA CYS A 6 31.48 5.72 -55.95
C CYS A 6 31.08 6.65 -54.83
N ILE A 7 29.96 7.32 -54.99
CA ILE A 7 29.28 8.01 -53.89
C ILE A 7 28.58 6.93 -53.04
N VAL A 8 29.19 6.57 -51.96
CA VAL A 8 28.54 5.75 -50.89
C VAL A 8 27.58 6.70 -50.17
N VAL A 9 26.32 6.64 -50.55
CA VAL A 9 25.25 7.28 -49.78
C VAL A 9 25.06 6.44 -48.50
N LEU A 10 25.67 6.92 -47.43
CA LEU A 10 25.43 6.40 -46.09
C LEU A 10 24.01 6.82 -45.68
N ALA A 11 23.02 6.03 -46.05
CA ALA A 11 21.67 6.16 -45.52
C ALA A 11 21.72 5.77 -44.06
N GLY A 12 22.03 6.75 -43.22
CA GLY A 12 21.87 6.64 -41.79
C GLY A 12 20.40 6.41 -41.49
N ALA A 13 20.03 5.14 -41.30
CA ALA A 13 18.77 4.78 -40.71
C ALA A 13 18.79 5.33 -39.27
N LEU A 14 18.29 6.54 -39.12
CA LEU A 14 17.80 7.05 -37.84
C LEU A 14 16.66 6.13 -37.42
N LEU A 15 17.02 5.01 -36.81
CA LEU A 15 16.13 4.25 -35.94
C LEU A 15 15.74 5.22 -34.83
N SER A 16 14.72 6.01 -35.09
CA SER A 16 13.93 6.65 -34.06
C SER A 16 13.40 5.52 -33.20
N LEU A 17 14.15 5.21 -32.12
CA LEU A 17 13.65 4.53 -30.95
C LEU A 17 12.53 5.42 -30.40
N SER A 18 11.36 5.34 -31.04
CA SER A 18 10.12 5.69 -30.39
C SER A 18 10.03 4.75 -29.20
N ALA A 19 10.61 5.16 -28.08
CA ALA A 19 10.24 4.61 -26.81
C ALA A 19 8.74 4.90 -26.71
N CYS A 20 7.91 3.99 -27.22
CA CYS A 20 6.49 3.97 -26.95
C CYS A 20 6.40 3.95 -25.42
N ALA A 21 6.16 5.10 -24.82
CA ALA A 21 5.77 5.15 -23.42
C ALA A 21 4.59 4.18 -23.30
N GLN A 22 4.82 3.08 -22.61
CA GLN A 22 3.87 1.99 -22.53
C GLN A 22 2.68 2.52 -21.73
N LYS A 23 1.64 2.96 -22.46
CA LYS A 23 0.40 3.41 -21.84
C LYS A 23 -0.32 2.17 -21.34
N GLY A 24 -0.55 2.10 -20.04
CA GLY A 24 -1.28 0.98 -19.45
C GLY A 24 -0.92 0.79 -17.98
N PRO A 25 -1.54 -0.21 -17.33
CA PRO A 25 -1.24 -0.51 -15.94
C PRO A 25 0.19 -1.03 -15.78
N VAL A 26 0.89 -0.50 -14.77
CA VAL A 26 2.25 -0.92 -14.41
C VAL A 26 2.24 -1.42 -12.98
N LEU A 27 2.80 -2.61 -12.78
CA LEU A 27 2.91 -3.22 -11.48
C LEU A 27 3.85 -2.41 -10.58
N LEU A 28 3.34 -1.97 -9.43
CA LEU A 28 4.11 -1.34 -8.38
C LEU A 28 4.44 -2.40 -7.33
N GLU A 29 5.61 -2.99 -7.46
CA GLU A 29 6.12 -4.00 -6.53
C GLU A 29 6.71 -3.35 -5.28
N GLY A 30 6.88 -4.15 -4.21
CA GLY A 30 7.61 -3.75 -3.02
C GLY A 30 6.80 -2.95 -1.99
N VAL A 31 5.54 -2.63 -2.26
CA VAL A 31 4.67 -1.97 -1.26
C VAL A 31 4.39 -2.94 -0.12
N LYS A 32 4.80 -2.57 1.10
CA LYS A 32 4.69 -3.42 2.30
C LYS A 32 4.71 -2.59 3.58
N TYR A 33 4.34 -3.22 4.69
CA TYR A 33 4.59 -2.62 6.00
C TYR A 33 6.09 -2.55 6.29
N GLN A 34 6.54 -1.39 6.75
CA GLN A 34 7.91 -1.13 7.18
C GLN A 34 7.96 -1.09 8.71
N VAL A 35 8.72 -2.01 9.29
CA VAL A 35 8.88 -2.07 10.74
C VAL A 35 9.69 -0.86 11.21
N PRO A 36 9.17 -0.01 12.12
CA PRO A 36 9.94 1.11 12.64
C PRO A 36 11.19 0.64 13.38
N GLU A 37 12.29 1.39 13.25
CA GLU A 37 13.50 1.15 14.01
C GLU A 37 13.21 1.20 15.52
N GLY A 38 13.87 0.33 16.29
CA GLY A 38 13.69 0.24 17.74
C GLY A 38 12.35 -0.36 18.18
N THR A 39 11.60 -1.01 17.26
CA THR A 39 10.39 -1.74 17.65
C THR A 39 10.75 -2.86 18.63
N VAL A 40 10.27 -2.75 19.89
CA VAL A 40 10.44 -3.78 20.90
C VAL A 40 9.42 -4.88 20.65
N THR A 41 9.90 -6.11 20.44
CA THR A 41 9.07 -7.31 20.33
C THR A 41 8.73 -7.79 21.74
N GLY A 42 7.47 -7.69 22.14
CA GLY A 42 6.94 -8.35 23.34
C GLY A 42 6.53 -9.78 23.04
N THR A 43 6.41 -10.62 24.06
CA THR A 43 5.71 -11.92 23.96
C THR A 43 4.29 -11.72 24.47
N ALA A 44 3.38 -11.41 23.58
CA ALA A 44 1.97 -11.31 23.95
C ALA A 44 1.31 -12.70 23.87
N ASN A 45 0.67 -13.15 24.96
CA ASN A 45 -0.15 -14.37 24.98
C ASN A 45 -1.55 -14.13 24.37
N VAL A 46 -1.64 -13.20 23.42
CA VAL A 46 -2.90 -12.80 22.79
C VAL A 46 -2.91 -13.27 21.35
N VAL A 47 -4.01 -13.92 20.96
CA VAL A 47 -4.26 -14.31 19.57
C VAL A 47 -5.16 -13.28 18.92
N VAL A 48 -4.66 -12.62 17.90
CA VAL A 48 -5.40 -11.61 17.12
C VAL A 48 -5.81 -12.20 15.79
N GLY A 49 -7.10 -12.24 15.54
CA GLY A 49 -7.66 -12.55 14.22
C GLY A 49 -7.73 -11.30 13.35
N VAL A 50 -7.26 -11.40 12.12
CA VAL A 50 -7.37 -10.31 11.15
C VAL A 50 -8.29 -10.72 10.02
N SER A 51 -9.44 -10.07 9.93
CA SER A 51 -10.40 -10.23 8.83
C SER A 51 -9.92 -9.45 7.60
N PRO A 52 -10.18 -9.93 6.38
CA PRO A 52 -9.93 -9.17 5.16
C PRO A 52 -10.57 -7.78 5.23
N PHE A 53 -9.81 -6.76 4.87
CA PHE A 53 -10.34 -5.40 4.78
C PHE A 53 -11.31 -5.25 3.62
N LYS A 54 -12.30 -4.39 3.77
CA LYS A 54 -13.21 -4.00 2.68
C LYS A 54 -12.61 -2.84 1.91
N ASP A 55 -12.53 -2.97 0.59
CA ASP A 55 -12.09 -1.87 -0.27
C ASP A 55 -13.30 -0.99 -0.64
N GLU A 56 -13.41 0.17 -0.01
CA GLU A 56 -14.47 1.14 -0.23
C GLU A 56 -13.99 2.41 -0.96
N ARG A 57 -12.86 2.34 -1.64
CA ARG A 57 -12.31 3.47 -2.39
C ARG A 57 -13.11 3.83 -3.63
N GLY A 58 -14.04 2.98 -4.08
CA GLY A 58 -14.78 3.17 -5.34
C GLY A 58 -13.88 3.10 -6.59
N LYS A 59 -12.77 2.37 -6.49
CA LYS A 59 -11.78 2.17 -7.55
C LYS A 59 -11.67 0.69 -7.91
N THR A 60 -11.03 0.39 -9.04
CA THR A 60 -10.64 -0.99 -9.36
C THR A 60 -9.74 -1.54 -8.24
N THR A 61 -10.02 -2.75 -7.81
CA THR A 61 -9.44 -3.35 -6.59
C THR A 61 -7.91 -3.48 -6.60
N SER A 62 -7.29 -3.51 -7.77
CA SER A 62 -5.84 -3.59 -7.93
C SER A 62 -5.15 -2.23 -8.12
N ILE A 63 -5.88 -1.14 -8.40
CA ILE A 63 -5.25 0.17 -8.68
C ILE A 63 -4.82 0.82 -7.37
N LEU A 64 -3.51 1.13 -7.28
CA LEU A 64 -2.88 1.86 -6.17
C LEU A 64 -2.75 3.35 -6.43
N GLY A 65 -2.73 3.78 -7.68
CA GLY A 65 -2.47 5.15 -8.02
C GLY A 65 -2.26 5.38 -9.51
N LYS A 66 -1.70 6.52 -9.84
CA LYS A 66 -1.39 6.88 -11.23
C LYS A 66 -0.11 7.68 -11.33
N ARG A 67 0.52 7.56 -12.49
CA ARG A 67 1.62 8.42 -12.90
C ARG A 67 1.17 9.33 -14.03
N THR A 68 1.43 10.61 -13.88
CA THR A 68 1.17 11.66 -14.87
C THR A 68 2.50 12.23 -15.35
N ILE A 69 2.68 12.32 -16.66
CA ILE A 69 3.84 12.95 -17.30
C ILE A 69 3.35 14.14 -18.11
N SER A 70 3.92 15.34 -17.88
CA SER A 70 3.60 16.56 -18.63
C SER A 70 2.08 16.78 -18.81
N ASN A 71 1.32 16.63 -17.72
CA ASN A 71 -0.15 16.78 -17.64
C ASN A 71 -0.99 15.71 -18.37
N SER A 72 -0.37 14.63 -18.84
CA SER A 72 -1.07 13.48 -19.41
C SER A 72 -0.92 12.26 -18.51
N VAL A 73 -2.03 11.57 -18.20
CA VAL A 73 -1.96 10.29 -17.48
C VAL A 73 -1.32 9.25 -18.39
N GLU A 74 -0.23 8.65 -17.92
CA GLU A 74 0.53 7.66 -18.69
C GLU A 74 0.29 6.24 -18.19
N ASN A 75 0.25 6.06 -16.87
CA ASN A 75 0.14 4.74 -16.27
C ASN A 75 -0.76 4.73 -15.05
N ASP A 76 -1.59 3.70 -14.94
CA ASP A 76 -2.14 3.27 -13.67
C ASP A 76 -1.10 2.42 -12.94
N LEU A 77 -0.88 2.71 -11.67
CA LEU A 77 -0.01 1.92 -10.79
C LEU A 77 -0.88 0.87 -10.11
N VAL A 78 -0.55 -0.41 -10.30
CA VAL A 78 -1.34 -1.53 -9.79
C VAL A 78 -0.56 -2.42 -8.86
N VAL A 79 -1.24 -3.10 -7.92
CA VAL A 79 -0.67 -4.14 -7.07
C VAL A 79 -0.95 -5.53 -7.67
N GLN A 80 -0.10 -6.50 -7.37
CA GLN A 80 -0.41 -7.89 -7.60
C GLN A 80 -1.50 -8.34 -6.59
N GLY A 81 -2.63 -8.81 -7.08
CA GLY A 81 -3.79 -9.12 -6.26
C GLY A 81 -4.67 -7.90 -5.99
N THR A 82 -5.11 -7.71 -4.76
CA THR A 82 -6.00 -6.62 -4.39
C THR A 82 -5.37 -5.69 -3.35
N VAL A 83 -5.84 -4.46 -3.32
CA VAL A 83 -5.45 -3.50 -2.29
C VAL A 83 -5.95 -3.94 -0.90
N ALA A 84 -7.06 -4.66 -0.84
CA ALA A 84 -7.55 -5.25 0.39
C ALA A 84 -6.56 -6.29 0.96
N ASP A 85 -6.00 -7.15 0.10
CA ASP A 85 -4.97 -8.12 0.48
C ASP A 85 -3.70 -7.42 0.98
N LEU A 86 -3.27 -6.37 0.28
CA LEU A 86 -2.09 -5.58 0.65
C LEU A 86 -2.24 -4.97 2.06
N VAL A 87 -3.36 -4.32 2.34
CA VAL A 87 -3.60 -3.70 3.66
C VAL A 87 -3.74 -4.75 4.75
N THR A 88 -4.46 -5.86 4.46
CA THR A 88 -4.64 -6.96 5.40
C THR A 88 -3.30 -7.62 5.74
N ALA A 89 -2.44 -7.87 4.74
CA ALA A 89 -1.09 -8.39 4.95
C ALA A 89 -0.24 -7.40 5.76
N GLY A 90 -0.26 -6.12 5.40
CA GLY A 90 0.46 -5.07 6.13
C GLY A 90 0.08 -5.00 7.62
N LEU A 91 -1.21 -5.12 7.95
CA LEU A 91 -1.65 -5.18 9.36
C LEU A 91 -1.14 -6.44 10.07
N LYS A 92 -1.21 -7.60 9.43
CA LYS A 92 -0.68 -8.85 10.01
C LYS A 92 0.82 -8.72 10.30
N ASP A 93 1.58 -8.14 9.38
CA ASP A 93 3.03 -7.95 9.56
C ASP A 93 3.33 -6.93 10.67
N ALA A 94 2.52 -5.87 10.77
CA ALA A 94 2.62 -4.89 11.84
C ALA A 94 2.39 -5.50 13.24
N LEU A 95 1.41 -6.39 13.38
CA LEU A 95 1.12 -7.11 14.61
C LEU A 95 2.21 -8.14 14.94
N LYS A 96 2.65 -8.93 13.96
CA LYS A 96 3.74 -9.90 14.13
C LYS A 96 5.05 -9.22 14.57
N ALA A 97 5.36 -8.06 14.01
CA ALA A 97 6.53 -7.28 14.41
C ALA A 97 6.49 -6.83 15.89
N ARG A 98 5.33 -6.85 16.52
CA ARG A 98 5.14 -6.59 17.96
C ARG A 98 5.10 -7.86 18.81
N GLY A 99 5.32 -9.04 18.21
CA GLY A 99 5.31 -10.33 18.91
C GLY A 99 3.90 -10.87 19.18
N VAL A 100 2.89 -10.34 18.51
CA VAL A 100 1.50 -10.81 18.63
C VAL A 100 1.29 -12.05 17.76
N THR A 101 0.62 -13.08 18.29
CA THR A 101 0.18 -14.23 17.50
C THR A 101 -0.99 -13.84 16.61
N VAL A 102 -0.80 -13.94 15.28
CA VAL A 102 -1.80 -13.52 14.29
C VAL A 102 -2.39 -14.71 13.58
N LYS A 103 -3.72 -14.76 13.47
CA LYS A 103 -4.49 -15.73 12.68
C LYS A 103 -5.32 -15.06 11.61
N ASP A 104 -5.60 -15.81 10.54
CA ASP A 104 -6.59 -15.38 9.57
C ASP A 104 -8.00 -15.56 10.16
N ALA A 105 -8.79 -14.51 10.09
CA ALA A 105 -10.19 -14.55 10.46
C ALA A 105 -11.07 -14.56 9.20
N PRO A 106 -12.28 -15.16 9.28
CA PRO A 106 -13.24 -15.07 8.20
C PRO A 106 -13.65 -13.61 7.92
N VAL A 107 -14.26 -13.39 6.78
CA VAL A 107 -14.81 -12.08 6.44
C VAL A 107 -15.80 -11.65 7.52
N TRP A 108 -15.57 -10.47 8.08
CA TRP A 108 -16.40 -9.86 9.11
C TRP A 108 -17.12 -8.62 8.54
N ASP A 109 -18.40 -8.48 8.82
CA ASP A 109 -19.21 -7.35 8.36
C ASP A 109 -19.05 -6.08 9.21
N LEU A 110 -18.15 -6.13 10.21
CA LEU A 110 -17.82 -5.04 11.14
C LEU A 110 -18.96 -4.70 12.12
N SER A 111 -19.88 -5.63 12.33
CA SER A 111 -20.94 -5.51 13.34
C SER A 111 -20.65 -6.42 14.56
N ALA A 112 -21.17 -6.01 15.72
CA ALA A 112 -20.96 -6.76 16.96
C ALA A 112 -21.65 -8.14 16.93
N GLU A 113 -22.78 -8.25 16.24
CA GLU A 113 -23.62 -9.44 16.16
C GLU A 113 -22.93 -10.57 15.39
N THR A 114 -21.99 -10.26 14.50
CA THR A 114 -21.32 -11.23 13.64
C THR A 114 -19.92 -11.59 14.11
N ILE A 115 -19.50 -11.14 15.30
CA ILE A 115 -18.20 -11.47 15.88
C ILE A 115 -18.12 -12.98 16.15
N LYS A 116 -17.16 -13.65 15.49
CA LYS A 116 -16.81 -15.06 15.71
C LYS A 116 -15.43 -15.12 16.35
N ALA A 117 -15.37 -15.59 17.58
CA ALA A 117 -14.10 -15.64 18.33
C ALA A 117 -13.14 -16.71 17.79
N ASP A 118 -13.63 -17.92 17.48
CA ASP A 118 -12.88 -19.05 16.90
C ASP A 118 -11.46 -19.24 17.50
N GLY A 119 -11.34 -19.08 18.83
CA GLY A 119 -10.06 -19.14 19.54
C GLY A 119 -9.18 -17.91 19.37
N MET A 120 -9.73 -16.77 19.00
CA MET A 120 -9.09 -15.46 18.94
C MET A 120 -9.54 -14.60 20.13
N ASN A 121 -8.59 -13.91 20.78
CA ASN A 121 -8.89 -12.98 21.85
C ASN A 121 -9.44 -11.65 21.29
N ILE A 122 -8.87 -11.22 20.19
CA ILE A 122 -9.23 -9.97 19.51
C ILE A 122 -9.50 -10.26 18.04
N LEU A 123 -10.54 -9.65 17.49
CA LEU A 123 -10.83 -9.64 16.06
C LEU A 123 -10.64 -8.22 15.53
N ILE A 124 -9.87 -8.09 14.45
CA ILE A 124 -9.67 -6.82 13.75
C ILE A 124 -10.18 -6.94 12.33
N GLY A 125 -10.90 -5.93 11.89
CA GLY A 125 -11.32 -5.74 10.51
C GLY A 125 -11.38 -4.25 10.19
N GLY A 126 -11.66 -3.91 8.95
CA GLY A 126 -11.74 -2.50 8.59
C GLY A 126 -12.13 -2.23 7.14
N GLU A 127 -12.19 -0.96 6.85
CA GLU A 127 -12.53 -0.38 5.55
C GLU A 127 -11.37 0.48 5.05
N ILE A 128 -11.05 0.33 3.77
CA ILE A 128 -10.07 1.18 3.08
C ILE A 128 -10.84 2.32 2.44
N LYS A 129 -10.71 3.53 2.98
CA LYS A 129 -11.31 4.74 2.41
C LYS A 129 -10.41 5.40 1.39
N THR A 130 -9.09 5.36 1.64
CA THR A 130 -8.06 5.83 0.73
C THR A 130 -6.82 4.95 0.89
N LEU A 131 -6.24 4.51 -0.20
CA LEU A 131 -4.87 4.05 -0.36
C LEU A 131 -4.51 4.37 -1.79
N TRP A 132 -3.73 5.44 -1.96
CA TRP A 132 -3.51 6.04 -3.25
C TRP A 132 -2.15 6.71 -3.33
N VAL A 133 -1.49 6.60 -4.48
CA VAL A 133 -0.28 7.35 -4.80
C VAL A 133 -0.44 8.08 -6.12
N ASP A 134 -0.17 9.38 -6.11
CA ASP A 134 -0.06 10.20 -7.31
C ASP A 134 1.41 10.52 -7.56
N VAL A 135 1.87 10.29 -8.78
CA VAL A 135 3.20 10.67 -9.24
C VAL A 135 3.07 11.64 -10.40
N VAL A 136 3.58 12.84 -10.21
CA VAL A 136 3.61 13.88 -11.24
C VAL A 136 5.05 14.07 -11.68
N SER A 137 5.35 13.64 -12.92
CA SER A 137 6.68 13.76 -13.52
C SER A 137 6.75 14.98 -14.43
N GLN A 138 7.65 15.89 -14.11
CA GLN A 138 8.03 17.03 -14.91
C GLN A 138 9.53 16.97 -15.24
N PRO A 139 10.05 17.72 -16.21
CA PRO A 139 11.49 17.77 -16.43
C PRO A 139 12.25 18.16 -15.15
N LEU A 140 13.18 17.31 -14.71
CA LEU A 140 14.01 17.49 -13.52
C LEU A 140 13.26 17.61 -12.18
N ASN A 141 11.99 17.23 -12.15
CA ASN A 141 11.19 17.26 -10.93
C ASN A 141 10.10 16.18 -10.98
N VAL A 142 10.12 15.28 -10.02
CA VAL A 142 9.09 14.27 -9.83
C VAL A 142 8.50 14.43 -8.43
N LYS A 143 7.22 14.75 -8.35
CA LYS A 143 6.49 14.81 -7.08
C LYS A 143 5.70 13.52 -6.89
N THR A 144 5.96 12.82 -5.79
CA THR A 144 5.21 11.64 -5.34
C THR A 144 4.39 12.01 -4.11
N SER A 145 3.09 11.77 -4.15
CA SER A 145 2.18 12.04 -3.02
C SER A 145 1.40 10.77 -2.72
N ALA A 146 1.62 10.17 -1.55
CA ALA A 146 0.91 8.99 -1.07
C ALA A 146 -0.06 9.38 0.05
N ALA A 147 -1.27 8.81 0.04
CA ALA A 147 -2.28 9.04 1.05
C ALA A 147 -2.95 7.72 1.45
N VAL A 148 -3.13 7.52 2.74
CA VAL A 148 -3.80 6.36 3.33
C VAL A 148 -4.85 6.84 4.32
N GLN A 149 -6.06 6.30 4.21
CA GLN A 149 -7.12 6.44 5.20
C GLN A 149 -7.80 5.09 5.39
N LEU A 150 -7.74 4.59 6.61
CA LEU A 150 -8.34 3.32 7.01
C LEU A 150 -9.32 3.59 8.16
N ARG A 151 -10.46 2.92 8.16
CA ARG A 151 -11.33 2.83 9.32
C ARG A 151 -11.22 1.43 9.88
N VAL A 152 -10.70 1.32 11.10
CA VAL A 152 -10.37 0.03 11.73
C VAL A 152 -11.28 -0.20 12.91
N PHE A 153 -11.76 -1.43 13.04
CA PHE A 153 -12.58 -1.92 14.14
C PHE A 153 -11.81 -3.01 14.87
N ALA A 154 -11.73 -2.90 16.19
CA ALA A 154 -11.19 -3.92 17.06
C ALA A 154 -12.26 -4.40 18.03
N ALA A 155 -12.47 -5.70 18.06
CA ALA A 155 -13.48 -6.34 18.87
C ALA A 155 -12.87 -7.37 19.84
N ASP A 156 -13.45 -7.47 21.03
CA ASP A 156 -13.16 -8.52 21.99
C ASP A 156 -13.91 -9.79 21.58
N GLY A 157 -13.17 -10.87 21.37
CA GLY A 157 -13.74 -12.15 20.92
C GLY A 157 -14.62 -12.82 21.98
N ALA A 158 -14.28 -12.68 23.26
CA ALA A 158 -15.02 -13.29 24.36
C ALA A 158 -16.30 -12.49 24.69
N GLU A 159 -16.17 -11.16 24.77
CA GLU A 159 -17.30 -10.28 25.08
C GLU A 159 -18.21 -10.03 23.86
N LYS A 160 -17.76 -10.40 22.65
CA LYS A 160 -18.43 -10.12 21.38
C LYS A 160 -18.81 -8.64 21.23
N LYS A 161 -17.88 -7.76 21.57
CA LYS A 161 -18.08 -6.32 21.60
C LYS A 161 -16.97 -5.60 20.87
N ILE A 162 -17.34 -4.62 20.03
CA ILE A 162 -16.37 -3.70 19.47
C ILE A 162 -15.94 -2.75 20.59
N PHE A 163 -14.68 -2.82 20.99
CA PHE A 163 -14.12 -1.95 22.03
C PHE A 163 -13.44 -0.72 21.45
N ARG A 164 -13.01 -0.78 20.19
CA ARG A 164 -12.34 0.34 19.55
C ARG A 164 -12.71 0.50 18.07
N THR A 165 -12.94 1.74 17.68
CA THR A 165 -13.07 2.15 16.27
C THR A 165 -12.15 3.34 16.04
N LEU A 166 -11.27 3.24 15.06
CA LEU A 166 -10.27 4.26 14.76
C LEU A 166 -10.32 4.64 13.27
N VAL A 167 -10.09 5.92 12.99
CA VAL A 167 -9.80 6.41 11.65
C VAL A 167 -8.32 6.75 11.60
N LEU A 168 -7.57 5.94 10.87
CA LEU A 168 -6.14 6.07 10.71
C LEU A 168 -5.86 6.85 9.43
N ASN A 169 -5.07 7.93 9.52
CA ASN A 169 -4.76 8.77 8.38
C ASN A 169 -3.26 8.99 8.27
N SER A 170 -2.74 8.91 7.05
CA SER A 170 -1.36 9.27 6.78
C SER A 170 -1.23 9.88 5.39
N LYS A 171 -0.28 10.81 5.27
CA LYS A 171 0.13 11.37 3.99
C LYS A 171 1.66 11.42 3.96
N MET A 172 2.22 11.14 2.78
CA MET A 172 3.64 11.24 2.50
C MET A 172 3.84 12.00 1.19
N GLU A 173 4.75 12.95 1.19
CA GLU A 173 5.16 13.66 -0.02
C GLU A 173 6.68 13.54 -0.17
N ARG A 174 7.11 13.25 -1.40
CA ARG A 174 8.52 13.22 -1.79
C ARG A 174 8.73 14.01 -3.07
N GLN A 175 9.94 14.51 -3.23
CA GLN A 175 10.33 15.22 -4.44
C GLN A 175 11.70 14.69 -4.87
N ASP A 176 11.79 14.24 -6.12
CA ASP A 176 12.96 13.62 -6.70
C ASP A 176 13.30 14.28 -8.04
N VAL A 177 14.51 14.07 -8.53
CA VAL A 177 14.93 14.57 -9.85
C VAL A 177 14.50 13.63 -10.99
N ALA A 178 14.25 12.35 -10.68
CA ALA A 178 13.85 11.32 -11.64
C ALA A 178 12.81 10.40 -11.04
N PHE A 179 11.95 9.84 -11.90
CA PHE A 179 10.99 8.82 -11.46
C PHE A 179 11.69 7.50 -11.14
N SER A 180 11.26 6.88 -10.04
CA SER A 180 11.62 5.52 -9.64
C SER A 180 10.40 4.79 -9.09
N PHE A 181 10.25 3.53 -9.46
CA PHE A 181 9.22 2.65 -8.89
C PHE A 181 9.50 2.37 -7.41
N ASP A 182 10.77 2.17 -7.05
CA ASP A 182 11.17 1.88 -5.67
C ASP A 182 10.83 3.04 -4.74
N THR A 183 11.19 4.29 -5.11
CA THR A 183 10.86 5.46 -4.30
C THR A 183 9.36 5.70 -4.20
N THR A 184 8.60 5.34 -5.24
CA THR A 184 7.13 5.41 -5.23
C THR A 184 6.53 4.36 -4.31
N ALA A 185 7.01 3.12 -4.37
CA ALA A 185 6.60 2.03 -3.49
C ALA A 185 6.95 2.32 -2.03
N ASP A 186 8.13 2.88 -1.78
CA ASP A 186 8.58 3.30 -0.46
C ASP A 186 7.69 4.40 0.13
N ALA A 187 7.32 5.41 -0.65
CA ALA A 187 6.44 6.47 -0.18
C ALA A 187 5.07 5.93 0.24
N LEU A 188 4.50 5.00 -0.54
CA LEU A 188 3.22 4.37 -0.20
C LEU A 188 3.36 3.42 1.00
N SER A 189 4.47 2.67 1.09
CA SER A 189 4.79 1.79 2.21
C SER A 189 4.93 2.56 3.52
N GLU A 190 5.59 3.71 3.49
CA GLU A 190 5.77 4.59 4.63
C GLU A 190 4.42 5.18 5.08
N ALA A 191 3.59 5.64 4.13
CA ALA A 191 2.25 6.13 4.44
C ALA A 191 1.38 5.02 5.05
N LEU A 192 1.37 3.80 4.48
CA LEU A 192 0.65 2.66 5.02
C LEU A 192 1.14 2.29 6.42
N SER A 193 2.45 2.21 6.61
CA SER A 193 3.07 1.87 7.89
C SER A 193 2.77 2.90 8.97
N SER A 194 2.83 4.19 8.61
CA SER A 194 2.47 5.29 9.50
C SER A 194 1.01 5.21 9.94
N ALA A 195 0.07 4.91 9.04
CA ALA A 195 -1.33 4.72 9.37
C ALA A 195 -1.52 3.51 10.31
N LEU A 196 -0.96 2.34 9.99
CA LEU A 196 -1.08 1.14 10.82
C LEU A 196 -0.43 1.30 12.20
N ASN A 197 0.67 2.05 12.30
CA ASN A 197 1.32 2.34 13.57
C ASN A 197 0.46 3.23 14.50
N GLN A 198 -0.51 3.99 13.99
CA GLN A 198 -1.45 4.72 14.84
C GLN A 198 -2.34 3.76 15.64
N LEU A 199 -2.79 2.65 15.02
CA LEU A 199 -3.52 1.59 15.73
C LEU A 199 -2.66 0.98 16.85
N LEU A 200 -1.39 0.63 16.53
CA LEU A 200 -0.47 -0.02 17.47
C LEU A 200 -0.03 0.92 18.62
N LYS A 201 -0.18 2.23 18.44
CA LYS A 201 0.11 3.24 19.46
C LYS A 201 -1.12 3.65 20.27
N ASP A 202 -2.33 3.26 19.85
CA ASP A 202 -3.55 3.55 20.60
C ASP A 202 -3.52 2.86 21.96
N ASP A 203 -3.70 3.62 23.02
CA ASP A 203 -3.51 3.13 24.41
C ASP A 203 -4.51 2.03 24.77
N GLU A 204 -5.75 2.11 24.28
CA GLU A 204 -6.79 1.12 24.54
C GLU A 204 -6.49 -0.18 23.82
N PHE A 205 -6.13 -0.10 22.55
CA PHE A 205 -5.72 -1.24 21.76
C PHE A 205 -4.45 -1.90 22.33
N LYS A 206 -3.45 -1.09 22.67
CA LYS A 206 -2.17 -1.55 23.22
C LYS A 206 -2.36 -2.34 24.54
N LYS A 207 -3.23 -1.89 25.44
CA LYS A 207 -3.54 -2.60 26.69
C LYS A 207 -4.17 -3.98 26.46
N LYS A 208 -4.88 -4.16 25.34
CA LYS A 208 -5.53 -5.43 25.01
C LYS A 208 -4.60 -6.45 24.35
N ILE A 209 -3.49 -6.00 23.74
CA ILE A 209 -2.53 -6.89 23.05
C ILE A 209 -1.25 -7.15 23.87
N GLN A 210 -1.07 -6.54 25.02
CA GLN A 210 0.01 -6.80 25.99
C GLN A 210 -0.47 -7.77 27.06
#